data_0ff0b8b3fc4e9ecb963e6f968d891a2e
#
_entry.id   0ff0b8b3fc4e9ecb963e6f968d891a2e
#
_cell.length_a   1.000
_cell.length_b   1.000
_cell.length_c   1.000
_cell.angle_alpha   90.00
_cell.angle_beta   90.00
_cell.angle_gamma   90.00
#
_symmetry.space_group_name_H-M   'P 1'
#
loop_
_entity.id
_entity.type
_entity.pdbx_description
1 polymer ?
#
loop_
_entity_poly.entity_id
_entity_poly.type
_entity_poly.pdbx_seq_one_letter_code
_entity_poly.pdbx_strand_id
1 'polypeptide(L)'
;MKLRPAVVELVVRDMAATLAFYRQLGLDIPADADNEPHVDVELGGMRLAFDTEDTIRSFDTKSSPPTGGHRVALAFDCVTPEQVDAAWVELTGAGYEGHLAPWDTFWGMRYAVVHDPDGTPVDLFALLSA
;
A
#
# COMPACT_ATOMS: atom_id res chain seq x y z
N MET A 1 14.16 -25.04 -11.55
CA MET A 1 12.75 -24.64 -11.71
C MET A 1 12.70 -23.14 -11.87
N LYS A 2 11.85 -22.65 -12.76
CA LYS A 2 11.77 -21.22 -13.01
C LYS A 2 10.31 -20.77 -12.94
N LEU A 3 9.96 -20.05 -11.88
CA LEU A 3 8.62 -19.55 -11.62
C LEU A 3 8.58 -18.04 -11.85
N ARG A 4 7.41 -17.52 -12.16
CA ARG A 4 7.23 -16.10 -12.45
C ARG A 4 6.38 -15.44 -11.35
N PRO A 5 6.90 -14.38 -10.69
CA PRO A 5 6.08 -13.62 -9.75
C PRO A 5 4.86 -13.05 -10.47
N ALA A 6 3.71 -13.11 -9.85
CA ALA A 6 2.45 -12.69 -10.48
C ALA A 6 1.62 -11.75 -9.62
N VAL A 7 1.62 -11.92 -8.31
CA VAL A 7 0.71 -11.20 -7.42
C VAL A 7 1.42 -10.87 -6.11
N VAL A 8 1.23 -9.65 -5.62
CA VAL A 8 1.46 -9.31 -4.21
C VAL A 8 0.08 -9.23 -3.57
N GLU A 9 -0.15 -10.01 -2.52
CA GLU A 9 -1.43 -10.06 -1.85
C GLU A 9 -1.34 -9.40 -0.48
N LEU A 10 -2.28 -8.51 -0.20
CA LEU A 10 -2.45 -7.90 1.12
C LEU A 10 -3.70 -8.50 1.77
N VAL A 11 -3.54 -9.00 2.97
CA VAL A 11 -4.66 -9.48 3.77
C VAL A 11 -5.14 -8.32 4.64
N VAL A 12 -6.41 -7.95 4.50
CA VAL A 12 -6.95 -6.71 5.05
C VAL A 12 -8.12 -6.98 5.99
N ARG A 13 -8.26 -6.10 7.00
CA ARG A 13 -9.37 -6.21 7.93
C ARG A 13 -10.65 -5.57 7.40
N ASP A 14 -10.51 -4.48 6.65
CA ASP A 14 -11.63 -3.69 6.15
C ASP A 14 -11.35 -3.31 4.69
N MET A 15 -12.03 -4.00 3.76
CA MET A 15 -11.80 -3.78 2.33
C MET A 15 -12.08 -2.34 1.93
N ALA A 16 -13.22 -1.79 2.34
CA ALA A 16 -13.59 -0.42 1.95
C ALA A 16 -12.56 0.61 2.42
N ALA A 17 -12.11 0.51 3.67
CA ALA A 17 -11.10 1.41 4.23
C ALA A 17 -9.77 1.29 3.50
N THR A 18 -9.35 0.07 3.20
CA THR A 18 -8.10 -0.17 2.48
C THR A 18 -8.15 0.35 1.06
N LEU A 19 -9.23 0.07 0.34
CA LEU A 19 -9.35 0.55 -1.04
C LEU A 19 -9.42 2.08 -1.11
N ALA A 20 -10.07 2.72 -0.13
CA ALA A 20 -10.10 4.19 -0.06
C ALA A 20 -8.67 4.76 0.04
N PHE A 21 -7.81 4.15 0.86
CA PHE A 21 -6.42 4.56 0.99
C PHE A 21 -5.68 4.42 -0.35
N TYR A 22 -5.75 3.25 -0.99
CA TYR A 22 -5.00 3.00 -2.23
C TYR A 22 -5.56 3.78 -3.42
N ARG A 23 -6.86 4.08 -3.45
CA ARG A 23 -7.41 5.02 -4.45
C ARG A 23 -6.80 6.40 -4.30
N GLN A 24 -6.56 6.84 -3.08
CA GLN A 24 -5.96 8.15 -2.82
C GLN A 24 -4.50 8.21 -3.29
N LEU A 25 -3.81 7.08 -3.32
CA LEU A 25 -2.47 6.97 -3.92
C LEU A 25 -2.51 6.97 -5.46
N GLY A 26 -3.69 6.88 -6.05
CA GLY A 26 -3.83 6.91 -7.50
C GLY A 26 -4.09 5.57 -8.15
N LEU A 27 -4.31 4.50 -7.39
CA LEU A 27 -4.67 3.22 -7.99
C LEU A 27 -6.09 3.25 -8.53
N ASP A 28 -6.27 2.69 -9.72
CA ASP A 28 -7.56 2.64 -10.39
C ASP A 28 -8.36 1.45 -9.87
N ILE A 29 -9.18 1.70 -8.87
CA ILE A 29 -9.98 0.66 -8.21
C ILE A 29 -11.45 1.02 -8.38
N PRO A 30 -12.28 0.11 -8.97
CA PRO A 30 -13.71 0.40 -9.15
C PRO A 30 -14.42 0.75 -7.85
N ALA A 31 -15.33 1.72 -7.91
CA ALA A 31 -16.05 2.19 -6.72
C ALA A 31 -16.92 1.11 -6.09
N ASP A 32 -17.36 0.13 -6.87
CA ASP A 32 -18.22 -0.96 -6.39
C ASP A 32 -17.45 -2.14 -5.79
N ALA A 33 -16.11 -2.04 -5.71
CA ALA A 33 -15.27 -3.12 -5.17
C ALA A 33 -15.28 -3.19 -3.63
N ASP A 34 -15.81 -2.19 -2.95
CA ASP A 34 -15.69 -2.05 -1.49
C ASP A 34 -16.27 -3.22 -0.70
N ASN A 35 -17.27 -3.90 -1.24
CA ASN A 35 -17.93 -5.03 -0.58
C ASN A 35 -17.46 -6.38 -1.11
N GLU A 36 -16.47 -6.40 -1.97
CA GLU A 36 -15.93 -7.65 -2.52
C GLU A 36 -15.00 -8.32 -1.51
N PRO A 37 -15.01 -9.66 -1.45
CA PRO A 37 -14.09 -10.38 -0.55
C PRO A 37 -12.67 -10.46 -1.09
N HIS A 38 -12.49 -10.23 -2.38
CA HIS A 38 -11.20 -10.24 -3.08
C HIS A 38 -11.22 -9.19 -4.18
N VAL A 39 -10.16 -8.41 -4.28
CA VAL A 39 -10.01 -7.38 -5.30
C VAL A 39 -8.62 -7.46 -5.91
N ASP A 40 -8.55 -7.47 -7.24
CA ASP A 40 -7.28 -7.42 -7.99
C ASP A 40 -7.10 -6.04 -8.63
N VAL A 41 -5.88 -5.52 -8.56
CA VAL A 41 -5.50 -4.29 -9.25
C VAL A 41 -4.31 -4.59 -10.14
N GLU A 42 -4.43 -4.29 -11.42
CA GLU A 42 -3.36 -4.52 -12.39
C GLU A 42 -2.26 -3.49 -12.21
N LEU A 43 -1.01 -3.96 -12.15
CA LEU A 43 0.17 -3.12 -11.96
C LEU A 43 1.19 -3.30 -13.11
N GLY A 44 0.74 -3.55 -14.32
CA GLY A 44 1.65 -3.69 -15.46
C GLY A 44 2.53 -4.94 -15.35
N GLY A 45 1.98 -6.12 -15.57
CA GLY A 45 2.70 -7.38 -15.53
C GLY A 45 2.59 -8.12 -14.21
N MET A 46 2.22 -7.43 -13.15
CA MET A 46 1.89 -8.02 -11.85
C MET A 46 0.58 -7.45 -11.36
N ARG A 47 0.00 -8.08 -10.35
CA ARG A 47 -1.19 -7.57 -9.69
C ARG A 47 -0.94 -7.32 -8.22
N LEU A 48 -1.61 -6.32 -7.69
CA LEU A 48 -1.79 -6.14 -6.26
C LEU A 48 -3.18 -6.66 -5.92
N ALA A 49 -3.27 -7.62 -5.03
CA ALA A 49 -4.54 -8.21 -4.64
C ALA A 49 -4.85 -7.89 -3.20
N PHE A 50 -6.13 -7.77 -2.90
CA PHE A 50 -6.61 -7.54 -1.54
C PHE A 50 -7.59 -8.65 -1.20
N ASP A 51 -7.37 -9.33 -0.08
CA ASP A 51 -8.27 -10.34 0.45
C ASP A 51 -8.64 -10.00 1.89
N THR A 52 -9.92 -10.11 2.23
CA THR A 52 -10.29 -9.92 3.63
C THR A 52 -9.78 -11.07 4.48
N GLU A 53 -9.58 -10.83 5.77
CA GLU A 53 -9.21 -11.88 6.71
C GLU A 53 -10.23 -13.03 6.69
N ASP A 54 -11.50 -12.71 6.55
CA ASP A 54 -12.57 -13.73 6.46
C ASP A 54 -12.40 -14.58 5.20
N THR A 55 -12.02 -13.97 4.08
CA THR A 55 -11.77 -14.70 2.83
C THR A 55 -10.64 -15.71 3.04
N ILE A 56 -9.54 -15.29 3.66
CA ILE A 56 -8.42 -16.19 3.93
C ILE A 56 -8.85 -17.32 4.86
N ARG A 57 -9.56 -17.01 5.94
CA ARG A 57 -10.02 -18.04 6.88
C ARG A 57 -11.00 -19.03 6.26
N SER A 58 -11.71 -18.63 5.20
CA SER A 58 -12.67 -19.51 4.54
C SER A 58 -12.04 -20.76 3.92
N PHE A 59 -10.75 -20.69 3.55
CA PHE A 59 -10.04 -21.84 2.99
C PHE A 59 -8.79 -22.22 3.77
N ASP A 60 -8.28 -21.34 4.64
CA ASP A 60 -7.10 -21.61 5.46
C ASP A 60 -7.44 -21.44 6.94
N THR A 61 -7.82 -22.56 7.56
CA THR A 61 -8.21 -22.57 8.97
C THR A 61 -7.01 -22.44 9.91
N LYS A 62 -5.79 -22.47 9.37
CA LYS A 62 -4.56 -22.30 10.15
C LYS A 62 -4.02 -20.88 10.09
N SER A 63 -4.65 -20.00 9.33
CA SER A 63 -4.21 -18.61 9.24
C SER A 63 -4.46 -17.88 10.55
N SER A 64 -3.59 -16.93 10.85
CA SER A 64 -3.73 -16.05 12.01
C SER A 64 -3.34 -14.63 11.61
N PRO A 65 -3.87 -13.61 12.29
CA PRO A 65 -3.45 -12.23 12.04
C PRO A 65 -1.94 -12.07 12.32
N PRO A 66 -1.27 -11.17 11.60
CA PRO A 66 0.14 -10.90 11.87
C PRO A 66 0.32 -10.30 13.27
N THR A 67 1.44 -10.60 13.90
CA THR A 67 1.84 -10.04 15.18
C THR A 67 3.21 -9.41 15.05
N GLY A 68 3.48 -8.37 15.81
CA GLY A 68 4.71 -7.60 15.69
C GLY A 68 4.66 -6.60 14.54
N GLY A 69 5.81 -6.22 14.02
CA GLY A 69 5.91 -5.30 12.90
C GLY A 69 5.69 -5.97 11.56
N HIS A 70 5.41 -5.18 10.55
CA HIS A 70 5.25 -5.66 9.18
C HIS A 70 6.61 -5.95 8.55
N ARG A 71 6.67 -6.97 7.70
CA ARG A 71 7.88 -7.34 6.98
C ARG A 71 7.88 -6.92 5.52
N VAL A 72 6.75 -6.43 5.05
CA VAL A 72 6.58 -5.99 3.65
C VAL A 72 6.18 -4.54 3.67
N ALA A 73 6.80 -3.76 2.79
CA ALA A 73 6.41 -2.38 2.52
C ALA A 73 6.13 -2.25 1.03
N LEU A 74 5.22 -1.37 0.67
CA LEU A 74 4.99 -1.00 -0.71
C LEU A 74 5.63 0.37 -0.94
N ALA A 75 6.23 0.58 -2.09
CA ALA A 75 6.86 1.86 -2.41
C ALA A 75 6.23 2.45 -3.68
N PHE A 76 5.89 3.73 -3.61
CA PHE A 76 5.27 4.46 -4.72
C PHE A 76 6.18 5.60 -5.15
N ASP A 77 6.50 5.62 -6.44
CA ASP A 77 7.29 6.70 -7.03
C ASP A 77 6.40 7.92 -7.25
N CYS A 78 6.70 8.99 -6.54
CA CYS A 78 5.96 10.25 -6.63
C CYS A 78 6.45 11.15 -7.76
N VAL A 79 7.45 10.72 -8.51
CA VAL A 79 8.04 11.41 -9.67
C VAL A 79 8.91 12.59 -9.29
N THR A 80 8.43 13.51 -8.45
CA THR A 80 9.20 14.69 -8.01
C THR A 80 9.25 14.78 -6.49
N PRO A 81 10.31 15.38 -5.92
CA PRO A 81 10.39 15.60 -4.47
C PRO A 81 9.22 16.38 -3.92
N GLU A 82 8.71 17.36 -4.67
CA GLU A 82 7.57 18.18 -4.26
C GLU A 82 6.30 17.33 -4.14
N GLN A 83 6.16 16.32 -4.98
CA GLN A 83 5.02 15.39 -4.91
C GLN A 83 5.09 14.48 -3.70
N VAL A 84 6.28 14.14 -3.21
CA VAL A 84 6.42 13.40 -1.95
C VAL A 84 5.83 14.21 -0.80
N ASP A 85 6.19 15.50 -0.73
CA ASP A 85 5.67 16.40 0.31
C ASP A 85 4.15 16.57 0.18
N ALA A 86 3.66 16.75 -1.03
CA ALA A 86 2.23 16.92 -1.28
C ALA A 86 1.43 15.66 -0.90
N ALA A 87 1.94 14.48 -1.26
CA ALA A 87 1.30 13.22 -0.90
C ALA A 87 1.25 13.01 0.61
N TRP A 88 2.34 13.34 1.29
CA TRP A 88 2.37 13.29 2.76
C TRP A 88 1.30 14.18 3.39
N VAL A 89 1.20 15.43 2.95
CA VAL A 89 0.21 16.38 3.47
C VAL A 89 -1.20 15.89 3.21
N GLU A 90 -1.47 15.40 2.00
CA GLU A 90 -2.79 14.91 1.61
C GLU A 90 -3.19 13.68 2.43
N LEU A 91 -2.29 12.70 2.56
CA LEU A 91 -2.60 11.46 3.25
C LEU A 91 -2.75 11.67 4.76
N THR A 92 -1.84 12.40 5.39
CA THR A 92 -1.95 12.68 6.82
C THR A 92 -3.14 13.58 7.12
N GLY A 93 -3.44 14.52 6.23
CA GLY A 93 -4.64 15.36 6.33
C GLY A 93 -5.94 14.57 6.21
N ALA A 94 -5.92 13.45 5.51
CA ALA A 94 -7.05 12.54 5.41
C ALA A 94 -7.18 11.60 6.62
N GLY A 95 -6.27 11.69 7.58
CA GLY A 95 -6.31 10.90 8.82
C GLY A 95 -5.45 9.65 8.82
N TYR A 96 -4.68 9.40 7.76
CA TYR A 96 -3.79 8.24 7.74
C TYR A 96 -2.54 8.51 8.58
N GLU A 97 -1.97 7.44 9.13
CA GLU A 97 -0.83 7.56 10.02
C GLU A 97 0.43 7.93 9.25
N GLY A 98 1.04 9.05 9.63
CA GLY A 98 2.36 9.43 9.14
C GLY A 98 3.43 8.81 10.03
N HIS A 99 4.24 7.92 9.46
CA HIS A 99 5.27 7.24 10.21
C HIS A 99 6.60 8.01 10.17
N LEU A 100 7.05 8.40 8.96
CA LEU A 100 8.24 9.21 8.78
C LEU A 100 7.90 10.39 7.85
N ALA A 101 8.03 11.61 8.37
CA ALA A 101 7.81 12.81 7.59
C ALA A 101 8.84 12.93 6.46
N PRO A 102 8.53 13.65 5.38
CA PRO A 102 9.47 13.80 4.27
C PRO A 102 10.86 14.30 4.69
N TRP A 103 11.90 13.65 4.19
CA TRP A 103 13.28 14.07 4.38
C TRP A 103 14.12 13.68 3.18
N ASP A 104 15.29 14.31 3.05
CA ASP A 104 16.26 13.98 2.01
C ASP A 104 17.19 12.89 2.55
N THR A 105 17.14 11.72 1.92
CA THR A 105 17.91 10.56 2.39
C THR A 105 19.37 10.64 1.93
N PHE A 106 20.24 9.91 2.64
CA PHE A 106 21.63 9.84 2.24
C PHE A 106 21.84 9.10 0.90
N TRP A 107 20.83 8.33 0.46
CA TRP A 107 20.93 7.62 -0.82
C TRP A 107 20.27 8.37 -1.98
N GLY A 108 19.97 9.67 -1.82
CA GLY A 108 19.62 10.55 -2.93
C GLY A 108 18.14 10.61 -3.27
N MET A 109 17.28 10.39 -2.32
CA MET A 109 15.83 10.47 -2.51
C MET A 109 15.16 11.41 -1.52
N ARG A 110 14.09 12.07 -1.96
CA ARG A 110 13.08 12.60 -1.05
C ARG A 110 12.17 11.45 -0.67
N TYR A 111 11.94 11.25 0.62
CA TYR A 111 11.35 10.00 1.11
C TYR A 111 10.41 10.29 2.26
N ALA A 112 9.32 9.53 2.33
CA ALA A 112 8.40 9.59 3.47
C ALA A 112 7.76 8.22 3.63
N VAL A 113 7.21 7.93 4.79
CA VAL A 113 6.52 6.66 5.05
C VAL A 113 5.19 6.95 5.73
N VAL A 114 4.11 6.46 5.15
CA VAL A 114 2.78 6.45 5.76
C VAL A 114 2.36 5.00 6.00
N HIS A 115 1.36 4.80 6.83
CA HIS A 115 0.79 3.46 7.04
C HIS A 115 -0.59 3.38 6.41
N ASP A 116 -0.87 2.26 5.76
CA ASP A 116 -2.22 1.99 5.29
C ASP A 116 -3.13 1.65 6.50
N PRO A 117 -4.44 1.43 6.30
CA PRO A 117 -5.35 1.15 7.44
C PRO A 117 -4.98 -0.07 8.27
N ASP A 118 -4.24 -1.03 7.73
CA ASP A 118 -3.77 -2.21 8.47
C ASP A 118 -2.38 -2.02 9.06
N GLY A 119 -1.79 -0.85 8.90
CA GLY A 119 -0.44 -0.56 9.39
C GLY A 119 0.67 -0.99 8.46
N THR A 120 0.37 -1.44 7.24
CA THR A 120 1.39 -1.76 6.26
C THR A 120 2.14 -0.50 5.87
N PRO A 121 3.49 -0.50 5.94
CA PRO A 121 4.25 0.67 5.52
C PRO A 121 4.12 0.91 4.03
N VAL A 122 3.87 2.16 3.67
CA VAL A 122 3.82 2.62 2.29
C VAL A 122 4.85 3.74 2.15
N ASP A 123 5.88 3.47 1.38
CA ASP A 123 6.97 4.41 1.14
C ASP A 123 6.60 5.32 -0.03
N LEU A 124 6.85 6.61 0.14
CA LEU A 124 6.65 7.63 -0.89
C LEU A 124 8.03 8.17 -1.23
N PHE A 125 8.44 8.11 -2.48
CA PHE A 125 9.79 8.52 -2.84
C PHE A 125 9.85 9.24 -4.19
N ALA A 126 10.94 10.00 -4.37
CA ALA A 126 11.34 10.55 -5.65
C ALA A 126 12.83 10.83 -5.62
N LEU A 127 13.49 10.73 -6.76
CA LEU A 127 14.89 11.10 -6.88
C LEU A 127 15.06 12.60 -6.64
N LEU A 128 16.10 13.00 -5.88
CA LEU A 128 16.36 14.41 -5.60
C LEU A 128 16.85 15.16 -6.83
N SER A 129 17.59 14.48 -7.69
CA SER A 129 18.07 15.09 -8.93
C SER A 129 18.30 14.02 -9.97
N ALA A 130 18.16 14.42 -11.21
CA ALA A 130 18.44 13.56 -12.34
C ALA A 130 19.95 13.46 -12.60
#